data_45fee45a8d64d36d6fc312ac843950ea
#
_entry.id   45fee45a8d64d36d6fc312ac843950ea
#
_cell.length_a   1.000
_cell.length_b   1.000
_cell.length_c   1.000
_cell.angle_alpha   90.00
_cell.angle_beta   90.00
_cell.angle_gamma   90.00
#
_symmetry.space_group_name_H-M   'P 1'
#
loop_
_entity.id
_entity.type
_entity.pdbx_description
1 polymer ?
#
loop_
_entity_poly.entity_id
_entity_poly.type
_entity_poly.pdbx_seq_one_letter_code
_entity_poly.pdbx_strand_id
1 'polypeptide(L)'
;MLRIIPLGGLGEIGLNMMVIEFGDNAFIIDAGLMFPDNFMPGIDVIIPNFNYIKESGKKPDAIIITHGHEDHIGAIPYLLKLCNVPIYGTKFTLALLKEKLKEHDINGTVLRTVSPGDVSTIGPFKIEYIRVSHSVVDGVALAIRTPEGIIVHSGDFKIDTTPVDGFMTDIQRFASYGAEGVLAFLSDSTNVEREGFSISEREVCNTIKDLFRDAEGRLIIAAFSSNISRINQVIKLAQEAGRKICLSGKSMITNVRLAEEHNFISIPAGLEINIKDISIYPDNKVVIITTGSQGEPMSSLSRIAKGYHKAVKIKHGDTIVLSSRFIPGNEKAITSLINAMCKLGANVIYEKVSEIHTSGHAHREELKVMINLIKPEYFIPIHGEYRHLMQHANLAIKCGTDKSKVIVAENGDVISFEDKVANITEQVEVGQILVDGKGVGDIEEQVLRDRRRLSGHGMVVIFIVVDEESSYILYGPEIISKGFVLQENGGHILEDAKSIILEILDKYNPVADDKTIKHLIQKRLKVFFYDILERSPMILPVVMKV
;
A
#
# COMPACT_ATOMS: atom_id res chain seq x y z
N MET A 1 30.89 7.18 14.04
CA MET A 1 29.84 8.03 13.43
C MET A 1 28.61 7.18 13.20
N LEU A 2 27.46 7.62 13.68
CA LEU A 2 26.15 7.00 13.48
C LEU A 2 25.50 7.60 12.22
N ARG A 3 24.86 6.76 11.38
CA ARG A 3 24.17 7.20 10.16
C ARG A 3 22.73 6.67 10.15
N ILE A 4 21.80 7.51 9.81
CA ILE A 4 20.39 7.18 9.59
C ILE A 4 20.08 7.49 8.13
N ILE A 5 19.64 6.50 7.37
CA ILE A 5 19.50 6.59 5.92
C ILE A 5 18.09 6.10 5.54
N PRO A 6 17.14 7.00 5.33
CA PRO A 6 15.82 6.63 4.82
C PRO A 6 15.94 6.27 3.32
N LEU A 7 15.55 5.05 2.97
CA LEU A 7 15.48 4.57 1.59
C LEU A 7 14.07 4.66 1.01
N GLY A 8 13.09 4.93 1.86
CA GLY A 8 11.69 5.13 1.51
C GLY A 8 10.87 5.59 2.70
N GLY A 9 9.64 6.08 2.48
CA GLY A 9 8.70 6.51 3.51
C GLY A 9 8.81 8.00 3.90
N LEU A 10 9.72 8.77 3.34
CA LEU A 10 9.80 10.22 3.50
C LEU A 10 9.33 10.94 2.24
N GLY A 11 8.40 11.88 2.40
CA GLY A 11 7.78 12.58 1.28
C GLY A 11 6.68 11.78 0.55
N GLU A 12 6.39 10.59 1.01
CA GLU A 12 5.40 9.66 0.45
C GLU A 12 4.73 8.83 1.56
N ILE A 13 3.64 8.13 1.24
CA ILE A 13 3.01 7.15 2.14
C ILE A 13 3.23 5.76 1.55
N GLY A 14 3.85 4.89 2.32
CA GLY A 14 4.34 3.58 1.89
C GLY A 14 5.83 3.55 1.71
N LEU A 15 6.36 2.42 1.22
CA LEU A 15 7.80 2.18 0.98
C LEU A 15 8.67 2.35 2.22
N ASN A 16 8.13 2.28 3.43
CA ASN A 16 8.90 2.51 4.65
C ASN A 16 10.11 1.60 4.72
N MET A 17 11.29 2.18 4.65
CA MET A 17 12.55 1.47 4.75
C MET A 17 13.64 2.42 5.22
N MET A 18 14.32 2.06 6.29
CA MET A 18 15.38 2.87 6.87
C MET A 18 16.57 2.01 7.26
N VAL A 19 17.78 2.48 6.95
CA VAL A 19 19.04 1.83 7.37
C VAL A 19 19.64 2.63 8.52
N ILE A 20 20.04 1.92 9.57
CA ILE A 20 20.79 2.47 10.71
C ILE A 20 22.17 1.85 10.70
N GLU A 21 23.23 2.68 10.66
CA GLU A 21 24.62 2.24 10.59
C GLU A 21 25.47 2.84 11.70
N PHE A 22 26.41 2.04 12.20
CA PHE A 22 27.49 2.51 13.05
C PHE A 22 28.76 1.70 12.76
N GLY A 23 29.79 2.33 12.22
CA GLY A 23 30.98 1.65 11.74
C GLY A 23 30.66 0.68 10.60
N ASP A 24 31.01 -0.60 10.80
CA ASP A 24 30.75 -1.66 9.82
C ASP A 24 29.42 -2.39 10.04
N ASN A 25 28.72 -2.10 11.16
CA ASN A 25 27.45 -2.72 11.48
C ASN A 25 26.28 -1.90 10.95
N ALA A 26 25.28 -2.59 10.43
CA ALA A 26 24.05 -1.98 9.93
C ALA A 26 22.84 -2.88 10.19
N PHE A 27 21.68 -2.29 10.36
CA PHE A 27 20.41 -3.02 10.31
C PHE A 27 19.35 -2.18 9.61
N ILE A 28 18.29 -2.85 9.16
CA ILE A 28 17.19 -2.23 8.43
C ILE A 28 15.98 -2.19 9.34
N ILE A 29 15.28 -1.06 9.39
CA ILE A 29 13.96 -0.93 9.99
C ILE A 29 12.94 -0.95 8.85
N ASP A 30 12.08 -1.97 8.84
CA ASP A 30 11.04 -2.22 7.86
C ASP A 30 11.57 -2.39 6.42
N ALA A 31 10.75 -2.90 5.53
CA ALA A 31 10.90 -2.83 4.08
C ALA A 31 9.50 -2.99 3.46
N GLY A 32 8.84 -1.87 3.30
CA GLY A 32 7.46 -1.79 2.87
C GLY A 32 7.29 -1.67 1.37
N LEU A 33 6.09 -1.92 0.89
CA LEU A 33 5.68 -1.64 -0.48
C LEU A 33 4.72 -0.45 -0.53
N MET A 34 4.43 0.01 -1.74
CA MET A 34 3.35 0.95 -2.05
C MET A 34 2.50 0.38 -3.17
N PHE A 35 1.20 0.66 -3.16
CA PHE A 35 0.32 0.29 -4.27
C PHE A 35 0.40 1.35 -5.38
N PRO A 36 0.38 0.91 -6.66
CA PRO A 36 0.45 1.83 -7.78
C PRO A 36 -0.80 2.69 -7.87
N ASP A 37 -0.66 3.89 -8.40
CA ASP A 37 -1.78 4.75 -8.75
C ASP A 37 -2.46 4.32 -10.06
N ASN A 38 -3.59 4.96 -10.39
CA ASN A 38 -4.35 4.67 -11.61
C ASN A 38 -3.59 4.99 -12.92
N PHE A 39 -2.46 5.69 -12.85
CA PHE A 39 -1.63 6.05 -14.00
C PHE A 39 -0.55 5.00 -14.29
N MET A 40 -0.48 3.92 -13.51
CA MET A 40 0.48 2.83 -13.68
C MET A 40 -0.20 1.51 -14.08
N PRO A 41 -0.80 1.41 -15.28
CA PRO A 41 -1.55 0.23 -15.69
C PRO A 41 -0.64 -1.01 -15.76
N GLY A 42 -1.08 -2.10 -15.12
CA GLY A 42 -0.39 -3.38 -15.11
C GLY A 42 0.77 -3.47 -14.10
N ILE A 43 0.95 -2.48 -13.24
CA ILE A 43 1.86 -2.59 -12.10
C ILE A 43 1.07 -3.15 -10.92
N ASP A 44 1.62 -4.18 -10.26
CA ASP A 44 0.99 -4.79 -9.11
C ASP A 44 1.34 -4.07 -7.81
N VAL A 45 2.65 -3.81 -7.62
CA VAL A 45 3.17 -3.12 -6.44
C VAL A 45 4.45 -2.34 -6.80
N ILE A 46 4.81 -1.41 -5.92
CA ILE A 46 6.04 -0.62 -5.99
C ILE A 46 6.85 -0.95 -4.75
N ILE A 47 8.16 -1.13 -4.89
CA ILE A 47 9.09 -1.41 -3.80
C ILE A 47 10.22 -0.39 -3.77
N PRO A 48 10.91 -0.18 -2.62
CA PRO A 48 12.08 0.68 -2.56
C PRO A 48 13.20 0.19 -3.47
N ASN A 49 14.01 1.11 -3.96
CA ASN A 49 15.27 0.76 -4.63
C ASN A 49 16.30 0.29 -3.60
N PHE A 50 16.79 -0.93 -3.79
CA PHE A 50 17.78 -1.56 -2.90
C PHE A 50 19.23 -1.32 -3.32
N ASN A 51 19.50 -0.43 -4.28
CA ASN A 51 20.86 -0.21 -4.80
C ASN A 51 21.83 0.16 -3.68
N TYR A 52 21.43 1.01 -2.73
CA TYR A 52 22.28 1.33 -1.58
C TYR A 52 22.76 0.07 -0.83
N ILE A 53 21.86 -0.87 -0.55
CA ILE A 53 22.23 -2.13 0.14
C ILE A 53 23.19 -2.97 -0.70
N LYS A 54 23.02 -2.97 -2.01
CA LYS A 54 23.86 -3.72 -2.95
C LYS A 54 25.24 -3.09 -3.14
N GLU A 55 25.30 -1.77 -3.21
CA GLU A 55 26.51 -1.00 -3.61
C GLU A 55 27.35 -0.55 -2.41
N SER A 56 26.75 -0.40 -1.22
CA SER A 56 27.48 0.01 -0.01
C SER A 56 28.60 -0.97 0.41
N GLY A 57 28.57 -2.20 -0.11
CA GLY A 57 29.45 -3.28 0.31
C GLY A 57 29.18 -3.78 1.73
N LYS A 58 28.20 -3.21 2.43
CA LYS A 58 27.81 -3.60 3.79
C LYS A 58 26.58 -4.50 3.74
N LYS A 59 26.72 -5.71 4.22
CA LYS A 59 25.57 -6.59 4.43
C LYS A 59 24.91 -6.20 5.74
N PRO A 60 23.59 -5.90 5.76
CA PRO A 60 22.89 -5.68 7.02
C PRO A 60 22.97 -6.88 7.95
N ASP A 61 23.12 -6.64 9.24
CA ASP A 61 23.18 -7.70 10.27
C ASP A 61 21.79 -8.29 10.52
N ALA A 62 20.72 -7.50 10.36
CA ALA A 62 19.33 -7.89 10.57
C ALA A 62 18.34 -6.95 9.89
N ILE A 63 17.08 -7.41 9.81
CA ILE A 63 15.90 -6.57 9.56
C ILE A 63 15.07 -6.56 10.83
N ILE A 64 14.59 -5.40 11.26
CA ILE A 64 13.67 -5.23 12.38
C ILE A 64 12.36 -4.70 11.85
N ILE A 65 11.27 -5.35 12.20
CA ILE A 65 9.93 -4.99 11.74
C ILE A 65 9.15 -4.36 12.88
N THR A 66 8.60 -3.17 12.64
CA THR A 66 7.77 -2.47 13.61
C THR A 66 6.38 -3.08 13.74
N HIS A 67 5.74 -3.42 12.63
CA HIS A 67 4.41 -4.05 12.60
C HIS A 67 4.09 -4.67 11.22
N GLY A 68 2.93 -5.32 11.09
CA GLY A 68 2.59 -6.19 9.97
C GLY A 68 1.81 -5.55 8.80
N HIS A 69 1.81 -4.23 8.61
CA HIS A 69 1.22 -3.62 7.42
C HIS A 69 2.10 -3.78 6.17
N GLU A 70 1.47 -3.74 4.99
CA GLU A 70 2.13 -3.94 3.71
C GLU A 70 3.22 -2.90 3.42
N ASP A 71 2.99 -1.66 3.82
CA ASP A 71 3.93 -0.55 3.68
C ASP A 71 5.12 -0.61 4.66
N HIS A 72 5.19 -1.69 5.47
CA HIS A 72 6.32 -2.03 6.36
C HIS A 72 6.93 -3.41 6.08
N ILE A 73 6.14 -4.39 5.61
CA ILE A 73 6.66 -5.76 5.37
C ILE A 73 6.62 -6.19 3.91
N GLY A 74 5.90 -5.44 3.05
CA GLY A 74 5.55 -5.91 1.72
C GLY A 74 6.72 -6.11 0.77
N ALA A 75 7.81 -5.35 0.93
CA ALA A 75 9.00 -5.48 0.10
C ALA A 75 10.06 -6.44 0.67
N ILE A 76 9.88 -6.97 1.89
CA ILE A 76 10.82 -7.91 2.52
C ILE A 76 11.13 -9.12 1.62
N PRO A 77 10.16 -9.78 0.96
CA PRO A 77 10.46 -10.90 0.08
C PRO A 77 11.43 -10.55 -1.05
N TYR A 78 11.34 -9.34 -1.57
CA TYR A 78 12.24 -8.87 -2.64
C TYR A 78 13.63 -8.56 -2.10
N LEU A 79 13.71 -7.91 -0.92
CA LEU A 79 14.97 -7.61 -0.24
C LEU A 79 15.73 -8.89 0.15
N LEU A 80 15.05 -9.92 0.63
CA LEU A 80 15.66 -11.20 1.01
C LEU A 80 16.29 -11.96 -0.16
N LYS A 81 15.83 -11.73 -1.39
CA LYS A 81 16.50 -12.26 -2.59
C LYS A 81 17.88 -11.63 -2.81
N LEU A 82 18.07 -10.40 -2.34
CA LEU A 82 19.36 -9.72 -2.38
C LEU A 82 20.24 -10.09 -1.17
N CYS A 83 19.67 -10.04 0.02
CA CYS A 83 20.40 -10.33 1.27
C CYS A 83 19.50 -11.09 2.26
N ASN A 84 19.74 -12.39 2.43
CA ASN A 84 19.03 -13.19 3.43
C ASN A 84 19.71 -13.00 4.80
N VAL A 85 19.03 -12.31 5.71
CA VAL A 85 19.49 -11.96 7.07
C VAL A 85 18.41 -12.27 8.10
N PRO A 86 18.75 -12.42 9.39
CA PRO A 86 17.76 -12.61 10.45
C PRO A 86 16.75 -11.45 10.50
N ILE A 87 15.49 -11.80 10.75
CA ILE A 87 14.40 -10.83 10.88
C ILE A 87 13.85 -10.89 12.30
N TYR A 88 13.78 -9.74 12.96
CA TYR A 88 13.19 -9.57 14.27
C TYR A 88 11.80 -8.90 14.11
N GLY A 89 10.80 -9.43 14.79
CA GLY A 89 9.45 -8.87 14.77
C GLY A 89 8.57 -9.52 15.80
N THR A 90 7.43 -8.93 16.05
CA THR A 90 6.45 -9.46 16.99
C THR A 90 5.74 -10.70 16.40
N LYS A 91 5.05 -11.42 17.26
CA LYS A 91 4.49 -12.75 16.95
C LYS A 91 3.54 -12.73 15.77
N PHE A 92 2.60 -11.78 15.76
CA PHE A 92 1.61 -11.67 14.68
C PHE A 92 2.25 -11.12 13.40
N THR A 93 3.12 -10.12 13.51
CA THR A 93 3.88 -9.56 12.38
C THR A 93 4.69 -10.64 11.66
N LEU A 94 5.42 -11.49 12.40
CA LEU A 94 6.17 -12.59 11.80
C LEU A 94 5.28 -13.68 11.22
N ALA A 95 4.09 -13.90 11.77
CA ALA A 95 3.13 -14.85 11.20
C ALA A 95 2.63 -14.37 9.82
N LEU A 96 2.29 -13.08 9.68
CA LEU A 96 1.94 -12.47 8.40
C LEU A 96 3.10 -12.55 7.40
N LEU A 97 4.31 -12.19 7.84
CA LEU A 97 5.49 -12.28 6.99
C LEU A 97 5.76 -13.70 6.52
N LYS A 98 5.61 -14.70 7.39
CA LYS A 98 5.84 -16.11 7.05
C LYS A 98 4.92 -16.59 5.90
N GLU A 99 3.65 -16.19 5.90
CA GLU A 99 2.74 -16.50 4.79
C GLU A 99 3.20 -15.80 3.50
N LYS A 100 3.62 -14.54 3.60
CA LYS A 100 4.16 -13.79 2.46
C LYS A 100 5.44 -14.42 1.90
N LEU A 101 6.36 -14.87 2.75
CA LEU A 101 7.58 -15.58 2.31
C LEU A 101 7.25 -16.88 1.58
N LYS A 102 6.21 -17.62 2.02
CA LYS A 102 5.73 -18.81 1.31
C LYS A 102 5.18 -18.47 -0.09
N GLU A 103 4.41 -17.38 -0.22
CA GLU A 103 3.88 -16.93 -1.51
C GLU A 103 4.99 -16.57 -2.52
N HIS A 104 6.16 -16.18 -2.02
CA HIS A 104 7.35 -15.83 -2.81
C HIS A 104 8.40 -16.94 -2.90
N ASP A 105 8.09 -18.16 -2.43
CA ASP A 105 8.99 -19.33 -2.43
C ASP A 105 10.32 -19.09 -1.69
N ILE A 106 10.32 -18.22 -0.66
CA ILE A 106 11.50 -17.90 0.15
C ILE A 106 11.55 -18.80 1.38
N ASN A 107 12.63 -19.57 1.50
CA ASN A 107 12.85 -20.52 2.58
C ASN A 107 14.18 -20.24 3.30
N GLY A 108 14.32 -20.74 4.53
CA GLY A 108 15.57 -20.69 5.28
C GLY A 108 15.87 -19.34 5.95
N THR A 109 14.96 -18.37 5.91
CA THR A 109 15.10 -17.11 6.64
C THR A 109 14.91 -17.33 8.14
N VAL A 110 15.82 -16.82 8.94
CA VAL A 110 15.75 -16.90 10.41
C VAL A 110 14.79 -15.84 10.93
N LEU A 111 13.65 -16.25 11.46
CA LEU A 111 12.67 -15.37 12.11
C LEU A 111 12.86 -15.41 13.63
N ARG A 112 13.08 -14.27 14.26
CA ARG A 112 13.29 -14.10 15.70
C ARG A 112 12.10 -13.33 16.29
N THR A 113 11.27 -14.04 17.04
CA THR A 113 10.13 -13.43 17.71
C THR A 113 10.60 -12.60 18.89
N VAL A 114 10.07 -11.38 18.99
CA VAL A 114 10.25 -10.45 20.09
C VAL A 114 8.91 -10.03 20.66
N SER A 115 8.93 -9.57 21.91
CA SER A 115 7.77 -9.02 22.61
C SER A 115 8.07 -7.61 23.11
N PRO A 116 7.05 -6.77 23.32
CA PRO A 116 7.25 -5.49 23.99
C PRO A 116 7.98 -5.66 25.34
N GLY A 117 9.02 -4.88 25.57
CA GLY A 117 9.92 -4.96 26.70
C GLY A 117 11.18 -5.80 26.47
N ASP A 118 11.22 -6.64 25.41
CA ASP A 118 12.44 -7.37 25.07
C ASP A 118 13.53 -6.41 24.57
N VAL A 119 14.79 -6.86 24.73
CA VAL A 119 15.97 -6.14 24.23
C VAL A 119 16.79 -7.07 23.35
N SER A 120 17.03 -6.69 22.11
CA SER A 120 17.94 -7.37 21.18
C SER A 120 19.26 -6.63 21.07
N THR A 121 20.35 -7.37 20.92
CA THR A 121 21.68 -6.79 20.64
C THR A 121 22.09 -7.19 19.23
N ILE A 122 22.37 -6.18 18.38
CA ILE A 122 22.82 -6.33 16.99
C ILE A 122 24.06 -5.46 16.83
N GLY A 123 25.24 -6.08 16.75
CA GLY A 123 26.49 -5.33 16.77
C GLY A 123 26.58 -4.37 17.96
N PRO A 124 26.84 -3.07 17.74
CA PRO A 124 26.92 -2.06 18.80
C PRO A 124 25.54 -1.58 19.29
N PHE A 125 24.46 -2.02 18.68
CA PHE A 125 23.11 -1.54 18.96
C PHE A 125 22.43 -2.41 20.02
N LYS A 126 21.80 -1.77 21.04
CA LYS A 126 20.84 -2.41 21.92
C LYS A 126 19.46 -1.83 21.66
N ILE A 127 18.54 -2.68 21.24
CA ILE A 127 17.24 -2.28 20.70
C ILE A 127 16.15 -2.84 21.58
N GLU A 128 15.41 -1.96 22.25
CA GLU A 128 14.21 -2.30 23.01
C GLU A 128 12.96 -2.08 22.19
N TYR A 129 12.03 -3.01 22.28
CA TYR A 129 10.74 -2.98 21.60
C TYR A 129 9.69 -2.41 22.55
N ILE A 130 9.15 -1.23 22.24
CA ILE A 130 8.17 -0.53 23.08
C ILE A 130 6.79 -0.74 22.48
N ARG A 131 5.81 -1.16 23.28
CA ARG A 131 4.44 -1.33 22.81
C ARG A 131 3.84 -0.03 22.32
N VAL A 132 3.21 -0.09 21.15
CA VAL A 132 2.36 0.99 20.62
C VAL A 132 0.99 0.46 20.22
N SER A 133 -0.03 1.29 20.36
CA SER A 133 -1.35 1.02 19.80
C SER A 133 -1.37 1.50 18.36
N HIS A 134 -1.88 0.65 17.46
CA HIS A 134 -2.06 0.95 16.05
C HIS A 134 -3.31 0.22 15.53
N SER A 135 -3.61 0.30 14.22
CA SER A 135 -4.72 -0.46 13.61
C SER A 135 -4.43 -1.95 13.45
N VAL A 136 -3.16 -2.34 13.49
CA VAL A 136 -2.70 -3.74 13.54
C VAL A 136 -2.29 -4.09 14.98
N VAL A 137 -2.60 -5.30 15.40
CA VAL A 137 -2.18 -5.79 16.73
C VAL A 137 -0.66 -6.00 16.77
N ASP A 138 -0.11 -5.92 17.99
CA ASP A 138 1.27 -6.31 18.27
C ASP A 138 2.34 -5.36 17.66
N GLY A 139 1.98 -4.10 17.35
CA GLY A 139 2.92 -3.08 16.87
C GLY A 139 3.89 -2.61 17.94
N VAL A 140 5.11 -2.24 17.53
CA VAL A 140 6.17 -1.75 18.40
C VAL A 140 6.88 -0.52 17.83
N ALA A 141 7.24 0.39 18.72
CA ALA A 141 8.28 1.39 18.52
C ALA A 141 9.63 0.80 18.94
N LEU A 142 10.71 1.44 18.56
CA LEU A 142 12.07 1.00 18.85
C LEU A 142 12.83 2.08 19.64
N ALA A 143 13.42 1.71 20.78
CA ALA A 143 14.43 2.53 21.43
C ALA A 143 15.81 1.89 21.17
N ILE A 144 16.64 2.59 20.42
CA ILE A 144 17.91 2.10 19.89
C ILE A 144 19.04 2.82 20.62
N ARG A 145 19.73 2.12 21.49
CA ARG A 145 20.95 2.63 22.13
C ARG A 145 22.13 2.42 21.19
N THR A 146 22.80 3.49 20.90
CA THR A 146 24.00 3.55 20.06
C THR A 146 25.15 4.17 20.86
N PRO A 147 26.41 4.06 20.41
CA PRO A 147 27.52 4.78 21.02
C PRO A 147 27.38 6.32 21.01
N GLU A 148 26.62 6.88 20.08
CA GLU A 148 26.37 8.34 19.98
C GLU A 148 25.24 8.81 20.93
N GLY A 149 24.28 7.92 21.26
CA GLY A 149 23.13 8.25 22.07
C GLY A 149 21.93 7.34 21.79
N ILE A 150 20.79 7.72 22.33
CA ILE A 150 19.54 6.97 22.17
C ILE A 150 18.74 7.55 21.01
N ILE A 151 18.36 6.69 20.07
CA ILE A 151 17.40 7.01 19.01
C ILE A 151 16.08 6.35 19.38
N VAL A 152 14.97 7.06 19.23
CA VAL A 152 13.63 6.50 19.34
C VAL A 152 12.97 6.58 17.96
N HIS A 153 12.53 5.44 17.43
CA HIS A 153 11.71 5.33 16.23
C HIS A 153 10.30 4.95 16.65
N SER A 154 9.32 5.80 16.39
CA SER A 154 7.95 5.62 16.91
C SER A 154 7.26 4.38 16.37
N GLY A 155 7.68 3.86 15.20
CA GLY A 155 6.79 3.06 14.39
C GLY A 155 5.51 3.84 14.09
N ASP A 156 4.48 3.16 13.62
CA ASP A 156 3.14 3.73 13.49
C ASP A 156 2.41 3.62 14.82
N PHE A 157 1.86 4.71 15.30
CA PHE A 157 1.27 4.73 16.64
C PHE A 157 0.09 5.68 16.77
N LYS A 158 -0.74 5.40 17.78
CA LYS A 158 -1.68 6.35 18.37
C LYS A 158 -1.66 6.21 19.90
N ILE A 159 -2.26 7.17 20.59
CA ILE A 159 -2.46 7.11 22.05
C ILE A 159 -3.94 6.83 22.33
N ASP A 160 -4.34 5.56 22.27
CA ASP A 160 -5.69 5.14 22.66
C ASP A 160 -5.73 4.81 24.15
N THR A 161 -6.45 5.62 24.92
CA THR A 161 -6.57 5.46 26.37
C THR A 161 -7.59 4.42 26.81
N THR A 162 -8.41 3.94 25.87
CA THR A 162 -9.45 2.93 26.13
C THR A 162 -9.51 1.87 25.04
N PRO A 163 -8.35 1.24 24.70
CA PRO A 163 -8.29 0.24 23.65
C PRO A 163 -9.13 -0.98 24.04
N VAL A 164 -9.73 -1.62 23.04
CA VAL A 164 -10.66 -2.76 23.28
C VAL A 164 -9.94 -4.06 23.59
N ASP A 165 -8.68 -4.18 23.23
CA ASP A 165 -7.80 -5.30 23.54
C ASP A 165 -7.07 -5.12 24.88
N GLY A 166 -7.17 -3.93 25.50
CA GLY A 166 -6.51 -3.59 26.76
C GLY A 166 -5.04 -3.19 26.63
N PHE A 167 -4.47 -3.17 25.43
CA PHE A 167 -3.07 -2.87 25.18
C PHE A 167 -2.86 -1.42 24.75
N MET A 168 -2.54 -0.56 25.71
CA MET A 168 -2.22 0.85 25.45
C MET A 168 -0.78 1.03 24.94
N THR A 169 -0.53 2.15 24.26
CA THR A 169 0.83 2.64 24.01
C THR A 169 1.53 2.88 25.35
N ASP A 170 2.74 2.34 25.49
CA ASP A 170 3.53 2.43 26.74
C ASP A 170 4.17 3.82 26.88
N ILE A 171 3.33 4.82 27.17
CA ILE A 171 3.77 6.19 27.37
C ILE A 171 4.74 6.36 28.52
N GLN A 172 4.69 5.47 29.54
CA GLN A 172 5.62 5.51 30.67
C GLN A 172 7.04 5.15 30.23
N ARG A 173 7.15 4.19 29.30
CA ARG A 173 8.46 3.81 28.77
C ARG A 173 9.06 4.93 27.91
N PHE A 174 8.25 5.58 27.09
CA PHE A 174 8.69 6.76 26.34
C PHE A 174 9.13 7.91 27.27
N ALA A 175 8.38 8.19 28.34
CA ALA A 175 8.75 9.21 29.32
C ALA A 175 10.07 8.83 30.05
N SER A 176 10.30 7.54 30.34
CA SER A 176 11.55 7.09 30.93
C SER A 176 12.75 7.36 30.03
N TYR A 177 12.61 7.12 28.70
CA TYR A 177 13.64 7.47 27.74
C TYR A 177 13.86 8.98 27.63
N GLY A 178 12.77 9.77 27.67
CA GLY A 178 12.86 11.22 27.71
C GLY A 178 13.63 11.74 28.94
N ALA A 179 13.45 11.12 30.10
CA ALA A 179 14.19 11.45 31.31
C ALA A 179 15.68 11.02 31.22
N GLU A 180 15.99 9.95 30.51
CA GLU A 180 17.37 9.50 30.29
C GLU A 180 18.12 10.38 29.29
N GLY A 181 17.41 10.98 28.33
CA GLY A 181 17.94 11.82 27.26
C GLY A 181 17.96 11.09 25.91
N VAL A 182 17.15 11.56 24.98
CA VAL A 182 17.02 11.01 23.61
C VAL A 182 17.76 11.93 22.64
N LEU A 183 18.73 11.36 21.91
CA LEU A 183 19.49 12.06 20.88
C LEU A 183 18.60 12.41 19.69
N ALA A 184 17.84 11.46 19.17
CA ALA A 184 16.95 11.70 18.03
C ALA A 184 15.62 10.94 18.20
N PHE A 185 14.52 11.65 17.86
CA PHE A 185 13.19 11.05 17.79
C PHE A 185 12.67 11.10 16.35
N LEU A 186 12.49 9.92 15.78
CA LEU A 186 11.90 9.69 14.45
C LEU A 186 10.42 9.39 14.66
N SER A 187 9.55 10.31 14.23
CA SER A 187 8.11 10.25 14.59
C SER A 187 7.20 10.21 13.37
N ASP A 188 6.24 9.28 13.40
CA ASP A 188 5.15 9.14 12.43
C ASP A 188 4.40 10.47 12.23
N SER A 189 4.24 10.89 10.97
CA SER A 189 3.65 12.18 10.59
C SER A 189 2.30 12.05 9.89
N THR A 190 1.80 10.85 9.66
CA THR A 190 0.67 10.54 8.76
C THR A 190 -0.58 11.40 9.03
N ASN A 191 -0.92 11.63 10.29
CA ASN A 191 -2.12 12.38 10.67
C ASN A 191 -1.86 13.73 11.35
N VAL A 192 -0.70 14.32 11.17
CA VAL A 192 -0.37 15.62 11.79
C VAL A 192 -1.34 16.76 11.43
N GLU A 193 -2.03 16.65 10.28
CA GLU A 193 -3.05 17.61 9.85
C GLU A 193 -4.37 17.49 10.61
N ARG A 194 -4.59 16.36 11.31
CA ARG A 194 -5.79 16.10 12.07
C ARG A 194 -5.70 16.75 13.45
N GLU A 195 -6.65 17.63 13.74
CA GLU A 195 -6.76 18.27 15.05
C GLU A 195 -7.31 17.31 16.11
N GLY A 196 -7.03 17.62 17.37
CA GLY A 196 -7.52 16.85 18.50
C GLY A 196 -6.80 15.50 18.69
N PHE A 197 -7.48 14.60 19.36
CA PHE A 197 -7.07 13.21 19.59
C PHE A 197 -7.78 12.28 18.61
N SER A 198 -7.18 11.13 18.32
CA SER A 198 -7.84 10.07 17.57
C SER A 198 -9.01 9.47 18.40
N ILE A 199 -10.07 9.07 17.71
CA ILE A 199 -11.21 8.40 18.36
C ILE A 199 -10.73 7.03 18.88
N SER A 200 -11.23 6.64 20.07
CA SER A 200 -10.92 5.31 20.62
C SER A 200 -11.60 4.19 19.81
N GLU A 201 -10.93 3.04 19.72
CA GLU A 201 -11.54 1.82 19.19
C GLU A 201 -12.82 1.41 19.95
N ARG A 202 -12.93 1.77 21.23
CA ARG A 202 -14.14 1.53 22.04
C ARG A 202 -15.34 2.33 21.55
N GLU A 203 -15.15 3.58 21.14
CA GLU A 203 -16.23 4.42 20.59
C GLU A 203 -16.77 3.82 19.29
N VAL A 204 -15.86 3.41 18.40
CA VAL A 204 -16.24 2.70 17.18
C VAL A 204 -16.97 1.38 17.49
N CYS A 205 -16.53 0.65 18.52
CA CYS A 205 -17.21 -0.57 18.98
C CYS A 205 -18.66 -0.27 19.41
N ASN A 206 -18.90 0.82 20.14
CA ASN A 206 -20.25 1.22 20.56
C ASN A 206 -21.13 1.52 19.34
N THR A 207 -20.63 2.26 18.37
CA THR A 207 -21.37 2.53 17.12
C THR A 207 -21.71 1.24 16.37
N ILE A 208 -20.77 0.31 16.26
CA ILE A 208 -21.04 -0.99 15.62
C ILE A 208 -22.07 -1.79 16.44
N LYS A 209 -22.03 -1.74 17.77
CA LYS A 209 -23.01 -2.38 18.65
C LYS A 209 -24.43 -1.88 18.41
N ASP A 210 -24.61 -0.57 18.23
CA ASP A 210 -25.92 0.00 17.88
C ASP A 210 -26.39 -0.53 16.51
N LEU A 211 -25.51 -0.66 15.52
CA LEU A 211 -25.85 -1.25 14.22
C LEU A 211 -26.27 -2.74 14.35
N PHE A 212 -25.68 -3.50 15.28
CA PHE A 212 -26.11 -4.88 15.55
C PHE A 212 -27.52 -4.96 16.12
N ARG A 213 -27.90 -3.98 16.96
CA ARG A 213 -29.25 -3.88 17.54
C ARG A 213 -30.29 -3.51 16.49
N ASP A 214 -29.95 -2.53 15.62
CA ASP A 214 -30.90 -1.88 14.73
C ASP A 214 -31.05 -2.61 13.37
N ALA A 215 -30.12 -3.51 13.01
CA ALA A 215 -30.17 -4.24 11.75
C ALA A 215 -31.19 -5.37 11.75
N GLU A 216 -32.28 -5.20 10.98
CA GLU A 216 -33.34 -6.21 10.80
C GLU A 216 -32.94 -7.36 9.86
N GLY A 217 -32.02 -7.10 8.91
CA GLY A 217 -31.48 -8.05 7.94
C GLY A 217 -30.09 -8.57 8.31
N ARG A 218 -29.36 -9.03 7.28
CA ARG A 218 -27.94 -9.43 7.42
C ARG A 218 -27.07 -8.20 7.66
N LEU A 219 -26.03 -8.40 8.45
CA LEU A 219 -24.92 -7.45 8.58
C LEU A 219 -23.76 -7.87 7.69
N ILE A 220 -23.26 -6.98 6.84
CA ILE A 220 -22.08 -7.20 6.02
C ILE A 220 -21.06 -6.13 6.41
N ILE A 221 -19.99 -6.54 7.11
CA ILE A 221 -19.00 -5.61 7.65
C ILE A 221 -17.71 -5.76 6.85
N ALA A 222 -17.35 -4.73 6.10
CA ALA A 222 -16.11 -4.65 5.36
C ALA A 222 -15.06 -3.89 6.15
N ALA A 223 -13.92 -4.53 6.41
CA ALA A 223 -12.81 -3.96 7.16
C ALA A 223 -11.47 -4.38 6.53
N PHE A 224 -10.39 -3.72 6.93
CA PHE A 224 -9.05 -4.20 6.63
C PHE A 224 -8.82 -5.54 7.32
N SER A 225 -8.29 -6.50 6.59
CA SER A 225 -8.01 -7.84 7.14
C SER A 225 -6.89 -7.86 8.18
N SER A 226 -6.08 -6.81 8.23
CA SER A 226 -5.05 -6.59 9.25
C SER A 226 -5.60 -6.04 10.57
N ASN A 227 -6.79 -5.43 10.56
CA ASN A 227 -7.40 -4.87 11.78
C ASN A 227 -8.07 -5.96 12.63
N ILE A 228 -7.22 -6.76 13.26
CA ILE A 228 -7.61 -7.92 14.08
C ILE A 228 -8.46 -7.50 15.29
N SER A 229 -8.15 -6.36 15.90
CA SER A 229 -8.92 -5.82 17.04
C SER A 229 -10.37 -5.54 16.63
N ARG A 230 -10.61 -4.92 15.46
CA ARG A 230 -11.94 -4.66 14.92
C ARG A 230 -12.69 -5.94 14.59
N ILE A 231 -12.02 -6.91 13.96
CA ILE A 231 -12.60 -8.21 13.62
C ILE A 231 -13.01 -8.95 14.90
N ASN A 232 -12.17 -8.94 15.93
CA ASN A 232 -12.47 -9.55 17.24
C ASN A 232 -13.69 -8.90 17.90
N GLN A 233 -13.84 -7.58 17.82
CA GLN A 233 -15.03 -6.87 18.31
C GLN A 233 -16.30 -7.35 17.59
N VAL A 234 -16.25 -7.42 16.25
CA VAL A 234 -17.40 -7.89 15.44
C VAL A 234 -17.78 -9.31 15.81
N ILE A 235 -16.80 -10.20 16.05
CA ILE A 235 -17.03 -11.58 16.49
C ILE A 235 -17.73 -11.61 17.85
N LYS A 236 -17.26 -10.82 18.83
CA LYS A 236 -17.88 -10.72 20.16
C LYS A 236 -19.32 -10.18 20.09
N LEU A 237 -19.54 -9.10 19.31
CA LEU A 237 -20.88 -8.53 19.14
C LEU A 237 -21.81 -9.50 18.42
N ALA A 238 -21.33 -10.28 17.46
CA ALA A 238 -22.13 -11.31 16.81
C ALA A 238 -22.54 -12.40 17.79
N GLN A 239 -21.64 -12.84 18.67
CA GLN A 239 -21.94 -13.80 19.74
C GLN A 239 -23.00 -13.24 20.70
N GLU A 240 -22.84 -12.00 21.19
CA GLU A 240 -23.79 -11.34 22.08
C GLU A 240 -25.19 -11.20 21.44
N ALA A 241 -25.25 -10.87 20.15
CA ALA A 241 -26.50 -10.75 19.39
C ALA A 241 -27.11 -12.09 18.95
N GLY A 242 -26.46 -13.22 19.24
CA GLY A 242 -26.87 -14.55 18.79
C GLY A 242 -26.92 -14.68 17.27
N ARG A 243 -26.00 -14.00 16.56
CA ARG A 243 -25.81 -14.06 15.11
C ARG A 243 -24.62 -14.97 14.77
N LYS A 244 -24.70 -15.69 13.67
CA LYS A 244 -23.61 -16.48 13.10
C LYS A 244 -22.69 -15.60 12.29
N ILE A 245 -21.39 -15.86 12.32
CA ILE A 245 -20.41 -15.17 11.49
C ILE A 245 -19.99 -16.00 10.30
N CYS A 246 -19.63 -15.33 9.23
CA CYS A 246 -19.05 -15.92 8.02
C CYS A 246 -17.93 -15.02 7.53
N LEU A 247 -16.76 -15.60 7.22
CA LEU A 247 -15.61 -14.90 6.69
C LEU A 247 -15.60 -14.94 5.17
N SER A 248 -15.28 -13.81 4.52
CA SER A 248 -15.23 -13.70 3.06
C SER A 248 -14.04 -12.87 2.59
N GLY A 249 -13.27 -13.42 1.65
CA GLY A 249 -12.01 -12.87 1.14
C GLY A 249 -10.80 -13.66 1.61
N LYS A 250 -9.84 -13.91 0.68
CA LYS A 250 -8.65 -14.74 0.97
C LYS A 250 -7.86 -14.17 2.16
N SER A 251 -7.48 -12.90 2.10
CA SER A 251 -6.71 -12.25 3.17
C SER A 251 -7.48 -12.19 4.50
N MET A 252 -8.80 -11.95 4.49
CA MET A 252 -9.63 -11.98 5.69
C MET A 252 -9.56 -13.35 6.38
N ILE A 253 -9.76 -14.42 5.63
CA ILE A 253 -9.72 -15.79 6.17
C ILE A 253 -8.31 -16.11 6.68
N THR A 254 -7.28 -15.82 5.89
CA THR A 254 -5.88 -16.10 6.28
C THR A 254 -5.50 -15.36 7.57
N ASN A 255 -5.76 -14.06 7.65
CA ASN A 255 -5.35 -13.24 8.80
C ASN A 255 -6.14 -13.61 10.07
N VAL A 256 -7.43 -13.94 9.94
CA VAL A 256 -8.22 -14.42 11.08
C VAL A 256 -7.69 -15.77 11.58
N ARG A 257 -7.34 -16.72 10.69
CA ARG A 257 -6.75 -18.01 11.12
C ARG A 257 -5.39 -17.82 11.81
N LEU A 258 -4.52 -16.97 11.26
CA LEU A 258 -3.26 -16.62 11.93
C LEU A 258 -3.50 -15.97 13.30
N ALA A 259 -4.49 -15.11 13.41
CA ALA A 259 -4.84 -14.48 14.68
C ALA A 259 -5.40 -15.47 15.70
N GLU A 260 -6.16 -16.48 15.27
CA GLU A 260 -6.60 -17.59 16.13
C GLU A 260 -5.42 -18.47 16.58
N GLU A 261 -4.55 -18.89 15.66
CA GLU A 261 -3.37 -19.71 15.93
C GLU A 261 -2.44 -19.05 16.95
N HIS A 262 -2.38 -17.72 16.92
CA HIS A 262 -1.51 -16.94 17.81
C HIS A 262 -2.24 -16.33 19.02
N ASN A 263 -3.51 -16.69 19.26
CA ASN A 263 -4.35 -16.27 20.40
C ASN A 263 -4.68 -14.76 20.44
N PHE A 264 -4.74 -14.08 19.32
CA PHE A 264 -5.23 -12.70 19.21
C PHE A 264 -6.76 -12.64 19.03
N ILE A 265 -7.35 -13.69 18.45
CA ILE A 265 -8.81 -13.87 18.29
C ILE A 265 -9.18 -15.24 18.86
N SER A 266 -10.40 -15.36 19.38
CA SER A 266 -11.02 -16.63 19.70
C SER A 266 -12.43 -16.67 19.11
N ILE A 267 -12.68 -17.60 18.22
CA ILE A 267 -14.00 -17.83 17.64
C ILE A 267 -14.68 -18.97 18.40
N PRO A 268 -15.78 -18.70 19.15
CA PRO A 268 -16.49 -19.75 19.87
C PRO A 268 -17.01 -20.86 18.96
N ALA A 269 -16.96 -22.09 19.44
CA ALA A 269 -17.44 -23.23 18.67
C ALA A 269 -18.90 -23.05 18.22
N GLY A 270 -19.16 -23.30 16.94
CA GLY A 270 -20.48 -23.16 16.34
C GLY A 270 -20.92 -21.73 16.06
N LEU A 271 -20.11 -20.70 16.33
CA LEU A 271 -20.40 -19.31 15.93
C LEU A 271 -20.15 -19.09 14.43
N GLU A 272 -19.04 -19.61 13.92
CA GLU A 272 -18.70 -19.51 12.50
C GLU A 272 -19.44 -20.54 11.66
N ILE A 273 -19.94 -20.11 10.51
CA ILE A 273 -20.59 -20.94 9.50
C ILE A 273 -19.88 -20.84 8.16
N ASN A 274 -19.99 -21.87 7.33
CA ASN A 274 -19.47 -21.81 5.98
C ASN A 274 -20.28 -20.80 5.16
N ILE A 275 -19.62 -20.05 4.29
CA ILE A 275 -20.26 -19.06 3.41
C ILE A 275 -21.33 -19.67 2.49
N LYS A 276 -21.23 -20.96 2.17
CA LYS A 276 -22.23 -21.70 1.37
C LYS A 276 -23.52 -21.99 2.14
N ASP A 277 -23.44 -21.99 3.47
CA ASP A 277 -24.56 -22.36 4.36
C ASP A 277 -25.33 -21.15 4.87
N ILE A 278 -24.99 -19.93 4.42
CA ILE A 278 -25.64 -18.68 4.85
C ILE A 278 -27.17 -18.74 4.66
N SER A 279 -27.64 -19.36 3.58
CA SER A 279 -29.08 -19.45 3.26
C SER A 279 -29.89 -20.35 4.21
N ILE A 280 -29.22 -21.16 5.03
CA ILE A 280 -29.87 -22.03 6.03
C ILE A 280 -30.34 -21.20 7.23
N TYR A 281 -29.72 -20.04 7.47
CA TYR A 281 -29.98 -19.21 8.63
C TYR A 281 -30.91 -18.02 8.26
N PRO A 282 -31.79 -17.56 9.18
CA PRO A 282 -32.54 -16.33 9.00
C PRO A 282 -31.58 -15.14 8.77
N ASP A 283 -31.98 -14.21 7.90
CA ASP A 283 -31.10 -13.09 7.51
C ASP A 283 -30.65 -12.26 8.74
N ASN A 284 -31.51 -12.01 9.70
CA ASN A 284 -31.17 -11.31 10.95
C ASN A 284 -30.28 -12.11 11.91
N LYS A 285 -29.87 -13.32 11.54
CA LYS A 285 -28.93 -14.16 12.30
C LYS A 285 -27.59 -14.33 11.61
N VAL A 286 -27.31 -13.56 10.57
CA VAL A 286 -26.08 -13.67 9.80
C VAL A 286 -25.27 -12.38 9.82
N VAL A 287 -23.97 -12.51 10.06
CA VAL A 287 -22.95 -11.45 9.89
C VAL A 287 -21.89 -11.95 8.91
N ILE A 288 -21.60 -11.17 7.88
CA ILE A 288 -20.55 -11.45 6.91
C ILE A 288 -19.40 -10.47 7.16
N ILE A 289 -18.22 -10.95 7.52
CA ILE A 289 -17.01 -10.14 7.68
C ILE A 289 -16.19 -10.29 6.41
N THR A 290 -15.92 -9.18 5.73
CA THR A 290 -15.35 -9.22 4.38
C THR A 290 -14.28 -8.16 4.16
N THR A 291 -13.47 -8.34 3.10
CA THR A 291 -12.56 -7.31 2.57
C THR A 291 -13.21 -6.48 1.48
N GLY A 292 -12.57 -5.38 1.10
CA GLY A 292 -13.00 -4.56 -0.05
C GLY A 292 -13.63 -3.23 0.34
N SER A 293 -13.31 -2.73 1.53
CA SER A 293 -13.78 -1.43 2.01
C SER A 293 -13.22 -0.24 1.22
N GLN A 294 -12.17 -0.43 0.43
CA GLN A 294 -11.55 0.59 -0.43
C GLN A 294 -12.03 0.55 -1.89
N GLY A 295 -12.99 -0.31 -2.21
CA GLY A 295 -13.53 -0.43 -3.57
C GLY A 295 -12.62 -1.15 -4.56
N GLU A 296 -11.64 -1.89 -4.08
CA GLU A 296 -10.72 -2.68 -4.91
C GLU A 296 -11.50 -3.61 -5.84
N PRO A 297 -11.24 -3.60 -7.15
CA PRO A 297 -12.08 -4.27 -8.14
C PRO A 297 -12.28 -5.77 -7.92
N MET A 298 -11.25 -6.45 -7.42
CA MET A 298 -11.24 -7.91 -7.20
C MET A 298 -11.56 -8.32 -5.77
N SER A 299 -11.82 -7.36 -4.88
CA SER A 299 -12.15 -7.63 -3.49
C SER A 299 -13.46 -8.40 -3.34
N SER A 300 -13.63 -9.04 -2.18
CA SER A 300 -14.85 -9.82 -1.90
C SER A 300 -16.10 -8.94 -1.95
N LEU A 301 -16.09 -7.76 -1.31
CA LEU A 301 -17.23 -6.84 -1.31
C LEU A 301 -17.57 -6.33 -2.72
N SER A 302 -16.56 -5.95 -3.52
CA SER A 302 -16.77 -5.51 -4.92
C SER A 302 -17.42 -6.59 -5.77
N ARG A 303 -17.02 -7.84 -5.57
CA ARG A 303 -17.64 -9.00 -6.25
C ARG A 303 -19.06 -9.26 -5.78
N ILE A 304 -19.34 -9.09 -4.49
CA ILE A 304 -20.71 -9.19 -3.92
C ILE A 304 -21.60 -8.10 -4.52
N ALA A 305 -21.14 -6.85 -4.54
CA ALA A 305 -21.90 -5.71 -5.05
C ALA A 305 -22.18 -5.79 -6.56
N LYS A 306 -21.25 -6.36 -7.33
CA LYS A 306 -21.42 -6.57 -8.79
C LYS A 306 -22.14 -7.88 -9.15
N GLY A 307 -22.57 -8.68 -8.15
CA GLY A 307 -23.23 -9.97 -8.38
C GLY A 307 -22.32 -11.11 -8.83
N TYR A 308 -21.01 -10.94 -8.82
CA TYR A 308 -20.02 -11.94 -9.23
C TYR A 308 -19.57 -12.88 -8.11
N HIS A 309 -19.99 -12.62 -6.87
CA HIS A 309 -19.66 -13.51 -5.77
C HIS A 309 -20.52 -14.78 -5.80
N LYS A 310 -19.86 -15.98 -5.72
CA LYS A 310 -20.54 -17.26 -5.94
C LYS A 310 -21.63 -17.61 -4.91
N ALA A 311 -21.44 -17.18 -3.65
CA ALA A 311 -22.31 -17.60 -2.54
C ALA A 311 -23.15 -16.45 -1.96
N VAL A 312 -22.73 -15.20 -2.10
CA VAL A 312 -23.39 -14.04 -1.49
C VAL A 312 -23.90 -13.09 -2.57
N LYS A 313 -25.17 -12.76 -2.48
CA LYS A 313 -25.83 -11.68 -3.24
C LYS A 313 -26.42 -10.70 -2.26
N ILE A 314 -26.36 -9.40 -2.54
CA ILE A 314 -27.02 -8.38 -1.73
C ILE A 314 -28.54 -8.58 -1.82
N LYS A 315 -29.20 -8.46 -0.69
CA LYS A 315 -30.66 -8.48 -0.56
C LYS A 315 -31.15 -7.12 -0.11
N HIS A 316 -32.39 -6.80 -0.43
CA HIS A 316 -33.09 -5.67 0.16
C HIS A 316 -33.13 -5.83 1.68
N GLY A 317 -32.80 -4.76 2.43
CA GLY A 317 -32.72 -4.78 3.89
C GLY A 317 -31.38 -5.26 4.49
N ASP A 318 -30.40 -5.66 3.67
CA ASP A 318 -29.04 -5.87 4.17
C ASP A 318 -28.46 -4.55 4.69
N THR A 319 -27.79 -4.59 5.85
CA THR A 319 -26.99 -3.46 6.35
C THR A 319 -25.53 -3.72 6.05
N ILE A 320 -24.91 -2.83 5.27
CA ILE A 320 -23.50 -2.95 4.85
C ILE A 320 -22.70 -1.83 5.50
N VAL A 321 -21.66 -2.21 6.26
CA VAL A 321 -20.80 -1.29 7.01
C VAL A 321 -19.41 -1.26 6.37
N LEU A 322 -18.99 -0.10 5.88
CA LEU A 322 -17.62 0.11 5.40
C LEU A 322 -16.76 0.64 6.56
N SER A 323 -16.27 -0.27 7.40
CA SER A 323 -15.51 0.05 8.61
C SER A 323 -14.04 0.37 8.31
N SER A 324 -13.84 1.34 7.43
CA SER A 324 -12.54 1.90 7.08
C SER A 324 -12.70 3.34 6.61
N ARG A 325 -11.63 4.10 6.70
CA ARG A 325 -11.52 5.43 6.09
C ARG A 325 -11.21 5.29 4.61
N PHE A 326 -11.63 6.25 3.81
CA PHE A 326 -11.26 6.32 2.40
C PHE A 326 -9.78 6.68 2.27
N ILE A 327 -9.01 5.81 1.64
CA ILE A 327 -7.64 6.12 1.26
C ILE A 327 -7.69 7.13 0.11
N PRO A 328 -6.92 8.23 0.16
CA PRO A 328 -6.85 9.19 -0.93
C PRO A 328 -6.58 8.51 -2.28
N GLY A 329 -7.35 8.90 -3.31
CA GLY A 329 -7.30 8.26 -4.64
C GLY A 329 -8.36 7.18 -4.88
N ASN A 330 -8.94 6.59 -3.85
CA ASN A 330 -9.96 5.53 -3.96
C ASN A 330 -11.41 6.05 -3.92
N GLU A 331 -11.63 7.36 -3.76
CA GLU A 331 -12.96 7.96 -3.51
C GLU A 331 -13.98 7.61 -4.60
N LYS A 332 -13.56 7.62 -5.88
CA LYS A 332 -14.44 7.28 -7.01
C LYS A 332 -14.85 5.80 -6.97
N ALA A 333 -13.91 4.91 -6.68
CA ALA A 333 -14.16 3.47 -6.61
C ALA A 333 -15.11 3.14 -5.44
N ILE A 334 -14.86 3.72 -4.26
CA ILE A 334 -15.69 3.53 -3.07
C ILE A 334 -17.09 4.11 -3.30
N THR A 335 -17.21 5.32 -3.84
CA THR A 335 -18.50 5.95 -4.13
C THR A 335 -19.31 5.12 -5.15
N SER A 336 -18.66 4.60 -6.19
CA SER A 336 -19.30 3.71 -7.15
C SER A 336 -19.79 2.41 -6.49
N LEU A 337 -18.99 1.84 -5.59
CA LEU A 337 -19.36 0.64 -4.81
C LEU A 337 -20.57 0.92 -3.92
N ILE A 338 -20.57 2.01 -3.16
CA ILE A 338 -21.69 2.43 -2.31
C ILE A 338 -22.97 2.56 -3.15
N ASN A 339 -22.91 3.28 -4.27
CA ASN A 339 -24.07 3.46 -5.15
C ASN A 339 -24.60 2.13 -5.71
N ALA A 340 -23.71 1.20 -6.06
CA ALA A 340 -24.11 -0.13 -6.53
C ALA A 340 -24.88 -0.91 -5.43
N MET A 341 -24.40 -0.86 -4.19
CA MET A 341 -25.04 -1.54 -3.06
C MET A 341 -26.40 -0.90 -2.70
N CYS A 342 -26.49 0.44 -2.69
CA CYS A 342 -27.75 1.15 -2.46
C CYS A 342 -28.81 0.83 -3.55
N LYS A 343 -28.40 0.72 -4.83
CA LYS A 343 -29.31 0.32 -5.93
C LYS A 343 -29.91 -1.08 -5.74
N LEU A 344 -29.21 -1.95 -5.01
CA LEU A 344 -29.70 -3.30 -4.68
C LEU A 344 -30.57 -3.32 -3.42
N GLY A 345 -30.86 -2.16 -2.80
CA GLY A 345 -31.72 -2.02 -1.65
C GLY A 345 -31.03 -2.23 -0.30
N ALA A 346 -29.70 -2.17 -0.25
CA ALA A 346 -28.96 -2.24 1.00
C ALA A 346 -28.92 -0.87 1.71
N ASN A 347 -28.92 -0.90 3.04
CA ASN A 347 -28.58 0.25 3.89
C ASN A 347 -27.05 0.30 4.06
N VAL A 348 -26.40 1.33 3.50
CA VAL A 348 -24.92 1.41 3.50
C VAL A 348 -24.45 2.47 4.48
N ILE A 349 -23.67 2.04 5.48
CA ILE A 349 -23.07 2.88 6.53
C ILE A 349 -21.58 3.03 6.26
N TYR A 350 -21.10 4.27 6.22
CA TYR A 350 -19.71 4.60 5.93
C TYR A 350 -19.26 5.87 6.69
N GLU A 351 -17.99 6.19 6.70
CA GLU A 351 -17.33 7.23 7.53
C GLU A 351 -18.09 8.57 7.58
N LYS A 352 -18.67 9.03 6.48
CA LYS A 352 -19.43 10.31 6.43
C LYS A 352 -20.80 10.23 7.07
N VAL A 353 -21.28 9.03 7.38
CA VAL A 353 -22.61 8.79 7.95
C VAL A 353 -22.53 8.47 9.43
N SER A 354 -21.46 7.81 9.88
CA SER A 354 -21.29 7.39 11.27
C SER A 354 -19.82 7.15 11.62
N GLU A 355 -19.47 7.26 12.90
CA GLU A 355 -18.14 7.01 13.44
C GLU A 355 -17.85 5.50 13.53
N ILE A 356 -17.65 4.88 12.37
CA ILE A 356 -17.39 3.43 12.21
C ILE A 356 -15.93 3.09 11.98
N HIS A 357 -15.05 4.08 12.04
CA HIS A 357 -13.63 3.91 11.85
C HIS A 357 -12.82 4.89 12.71
N THR A 358 -11.66 4.45 13.17
CA THR A 358 -10.63 5.30 13.75
C THR A 358 -9.31 5.02 13.06
N SER A 359 -8.46 6.05 12.94
CA SER A 359 -7.12 5.89 12.40
C SER A 359 -6.23 5.10 13.34
N GLY A 360 -5.24 4.42 12.78
CA GLY A 360 -4.13 3.81 13.53
C GLY A 360 -3.03 4.81 13.90
N HIS A 361 -3.02 6.01 13.30
CA HIS A 361 -1.97 7.02 13.48
C HIS A 361 -2.43 8.15 14.38
N ALA A 362 -1.47 8.67 15.14
CA ALA A 362 -1.66 9.75 16.09
C ALA A 362 -2.15 11.05 15.43
N HIS A 363 -3.15 11.69 16.01
CA HIS A 363 -3.55 13.04 15.67
C HIS A 363 -2.65 14.08 16.34
N ARG A 364 -2.83 15.36 16.01
CA ARG A 364 -1.95 16.45 16.42
C ARG A 364 -1.70 16.53 17.92
N GLU A 365 -2.72 16.32 18.75
CA GLU A 365 -2.53 16.43 20.19
C GLU A 365 -1.74 15.25 20.77
N GLU A 366 -1.92 14.05 20.19
CA GLU A 366 -1.14 12.87 20.56
C GLU A 366 0.34 13.02 20.17
N LEU A 367 0.61 13.61 19.00
CA LEU A 367 1.98 13.94 18.56
C LEU A 367 2.64 14.94 19.53
N LYS A 368 1.91 15.98 19.98
CA LYS A 368 2.42 16.92 21.00
C LYS A 368 2.75 16.20 22.31
N VAL A 369 1.90 15.27 22.75
CA VAL A 369 2.16 14.46 23.95
C VAL A 369 3.47 13.70 23.79
N MET A 370 3.70 13.02 22.68
CA MET A 370 4.92 12.24 22.46
C MET A 370 6.16 13.11 22.39
N ILE A 371 6.11 14.24 21.67
CA ILE A 371 7.24 15.20 21.61
C ILE A 371 7.61 15.68 23.01
N ASN A 372 6.60 16.04 23.83
CA ASN A 372 6.83 16.54 25.20
C ASN A 372 7.29 15.46 26.21
N LEU A 373 6.91 14.20 25.99
CA LEU A 373 7.39 13.08 26.82
C LEU A 373 8.85 12.75 26.52
N ILE A 374 9.20 12.68 25.23
CA ILE A 374 10.53 12.23 24.77
C ILE A 374 11.55 13.39 24.87
N LYS A 375 11.15 14.63 24.62
CA LYS A 375 12.03 15.84 24.63
C LYS A 375 13.36 15.59 23.93
N PRO A 376 13.34 15.18 22.64
CA PRO A 376 14.55 14.78 21.95
C PRO A 376 15.49 15.97 21.73
N GLU A 377 16.79 15.70 21.60
CA GLU A 377 17.74 16.70 21.16
C GLU A 377 17.50 17.04 19.67
N TYR A 378 17.26 16.03 18.83
CA TYR A 378 16.90 16.19 17.42
C TYR A 378 15.53 15.57 17.15
N PHE A 379 14.70 16.28 16.41
CA PHE A 379 13.40 15.80 15.96
C PHE A 379 13.43 15.55 14.44
N ILE A 380 13.01 14.37 14.01
CA ILE A 380 13.00 13.94 12.61
C ILE A 380 11.60 13.40 12.28
N PRO A 381 10.76 14.16 11.56
CA PRO A 381 9.47 13.64 11.09
C PRO A 381 9.68 12.58 10.03
N ILE A 382 8.98 11.46 10.17
CA ILE A 382 9.01 10.33 9.21
C ILE A 382 7.59 9.93 8.82
N HIS A 383 7.44 9.01 7.88
CA HIS A 383 6.19 8.37 7.49
C HIS A 383 5.10 9.39 7.11
N GLY A 384 5.19 9.95 5.90
CA GLY A 384 4.20 10.89 5.39
C GLY A 384 4.67 11.65 4.16
N GLU A 385 3.71 12.24 3.45
CA GLU A 385 4.01 13.15 2.35
C GLU A 385 4.79 14.38 2.86
N TYR A 386 5.55 15.04 2.00
CA TYR A 386 6.40 16.18 2.38
C TYR A 386 5.65 17.27 3.17
N ARG A 387 4.38 17.54 2.84
CA ARG A 387 3.53 18.48 3.61
C ARG A 387 3.29 18.01 5.05
N HIS A 388 3.17 16.71 5.28
CA HIS A 388 3.02 16.15 6.63
C HIS A 388 4.32 16.31 7.41
N LEU A 389 5.47 16.00 6.81
CA LEU A 389 6.79 16.15 7.45
C LEU A 389 7.01 17.61 7.86
N MET A 390 6.73 18.56 6.97
CA MET A 390 6.86 20.01 7.25
C MET A 390 5.92 20.48 8.36
N GLN A 391 4.68 20.00 8.39
CA GLN A 391 3.75 20.38 9.46
C GLN A 391 4.15 19.78 10.80
N HIS A 392 4.67 18.53 10.80
CA HIS A 392 5.16 17.90 12.03
C HIS A 392 6.43 18.58 12.57
N ALA A 393 7.34 18.97 11.68
CA ALA A 393 8.50 19.79 12.04
C ALA A 393 8.06 21.10 12.71
N ASN A 394 7.10 21.82 12.11
CA ASN A 394 6.55 23.04 12.69
C ASN A 394 5.84 22.79 14.04
N LEU A 395 5.20 21.64 14.20
CA LEU A 395 4.59 21.24 15.45
C LEU A 395 5.63 21.02 16.54
N ALA A 396 6.75 20.35 16.22
CA ALA A 396 7.85 20.13 17.15
C ALA A 396 8.47 21.45 17.62
N ILE A 397 8.67 22.41 16.71
CA ILE A 397 9.13 23.76 17.05
C ILE A 397 8.15 24.45 18.00
N LYS A 398 6.83 24.36 17.75
CA LYS A 398 5.80 24.92 18.63
C LYS A 398 5.77 24.23 20.00
N CYS A 399 6.19 22.98 20.10
CA CYS A 399 6.35 22.24 21.37
C CYS A 399 7.66 22.56 22.10
N GLY A 400 8.51 23.44 21.55
CA GLY A 400 9.73 23.91 22.19
C GLY A 400 11.03 23.29 21.70
N THR A 401 10.99 22.43 20.67
CA THR A 401 12.22 21.94 20.02
C THR A 401 12.90 23.10 19.26
N ASP A 402 14.19 23.27 19.46
CA ASP A 402 14.95 24.30 18.73
C ASP A 402 14.86 24.02 17.22
N LYS A 403 14.59 25.09 16.45
CA LYS A 403 14.46 24.98 14.98
C LYS A 403 15.72 24.37 14.33
N SER A 404 16.91 24.65 14.86
CA SER A 404 18.18 24.10 14.35
C SER A 404 18.35 22.59 14.63
N LYS A 405 17.51 22.05 15.50
CA LYS A 405 17.49 20.64 15.89
C LYS A 405 16.34 19.84 15.25
N VAL A 406 15.56 20.47 14.38
CA VAL A 406 14.49 19.81 13.61
C VAL A 406 15.02 19.54 12.20
N ILE A 407 15.11 18.26 11.84
CA ILE A 407 15.66 17.81 10.56
C ILE A 407 14.51 17.25 9.72
N VAL A 408 14.14 17.97 8.65
CA VAL A 408 13.25 17.46 7.62
C VAL A 408 14.13 16.91 6.51
N ALA A 409 14.20 15.58 6.45
CA ALA A 409 14.99 14.87 5.47
C ALA A 409 14.12 14.34 4.33
N GLU A 410 14.73 14.03 3.22
CA GLU A 410 14.14 13.31 2.08
C GLU A 410 14.71 11.88 1.98
N ASN A 411 14.05 11.03 1.22
CA ASN A 411 14.60 9.71 0.92
C ASN A 411 15.97 9.87 0.26
N GLY A 412 16.96 9.11 0.74
CA GLY A 412 18.34 9.16 0.28
C GLY A 412 19.25 10.09 1.07
N ASP A 413 18.73 11.01 1.86
CA ASP A 413 19.56 11.85 2.72
C ASP A 413 20.25 11.01 3.80
N VAL A 414 21.55 11.19 3.97
CA VAL A 414 22.32 10.54 5.04
C VAL A 414 22.44 11.47 6.22
N ILE A 415 21.64 11.21 7.25
CA ILE A 415 21.69 11.94 8.52
C ILE A 415 22.79 11.32 9.37
N SER A 416 23.91 12.03 9.53
CA SER A 416 25.07 11.56 10.28
C SER A 416 25.15 12.26 11.63
N PHE A 417 25.47 11.49 12.68
CA PHE A 417 25.78 12.00 14.03
C PHE A 417 27.23 11.72 14.35
N GLU A 418 27.95 12.78 14.70
CA GLU A 418 29.31 12.73 15.20
C GLU A 418 29.41 13.64 16.42
N ASP A 419 29.89 13.10 17.54
CA ASP A 419 29.89 13.78 18.84
C ASP A 419 28.52 14.41 19.18
N LYS A 420 27.44 13.69 18.89
CA LYS A 420 26.04 14.10 19.05
C LYS A 420 25.58 15.27 18.17
N VAL A 421 26.39 15.70 17.23
CA VAL A 421 26.00 16.75 16.26
C VAL A 421 25.48 16.10 14.99
N ALA A 422 24.25 16.45 14.61
CA ALA A 422 23.62 15.95 13.40
C ALA A 422 23.91 16.84 12.18
N ASN A 423 24.22 16.20 11.05
CA ASN A 423 24.35 16.85 9.74
C ASN A 423 23.80 15.94 8.65
N ILE A 424 23.22 16.51 7.60
CA ILE A 424 23.01 15.77 6.33
C ILE A 424 24.35 15.88 5.57
N THR A 425 25.03 14.74 5.43
CA THR A 425 26.42 14.71 4.93
C THR A 425 26.53 14.36 3.46
N GLU A 426 25.63 13.53 2.97
CA GLU A 426 25.62 13.05 1.58
C GLU A 426 24.19 12.59 1.21
N GLN A 427 23.98 12.29 -0.06
CA GLN A 427 22.74 11.71 -0.56
C GLN A 427 23.08 10.42 -1.31
N VAL A 428 22.34 9.36 -1.03
CA VAL A 428 22.46 8.07 -1.70
C VAL A 428 21.37 7.90 -2.75
N GLU A 429 21.62 7.06 -3.74
CA GLU A 429 20.64 6.77 -4.77
C GLU A 429 19.46 6.00 -4.16
N VAL A 430 18.28 6.55 -4.35
CA VAL A 430 16.99 5.96 -3.95
C VAL A 430 16.02 6.00 -5.13
N GLY A 431 14.85 5.43 -4.96
CA GLY A 431 13.79 5.48 -5.96
C GLY A 431 12.81 4.33 -5.80
N GLN A 432 11.98 4.18 -6.80
CA GLN A 432 10.90 3.22 -6.84
C GLN A 432 11.19 2.15 -7.89
N ILE A 433 11.05 0.89 -7.51
CA ILE A 433 11.14 -0.25 -8.43
C ILE A 433 9.74 -0.79 -8.66
N LEU A 434 9.32 -0.83 -9.93
CA LEU A 434 8.02 -1.33 -10.33
C LEU A 434 8.03 -2.86 -10.43
N VAL A 435 6.97 -3.49 -9.92
CA VAL A 435 6.78 -4.94 -9.98
C VAL A 435 5.52 -5.26 -10.78
N ASP A 436 5.64 -6.12 -11.78
CA ASP A 436 4.56 -6.60 -12.64
C ASP A 436 4.68 -8.14 -12.73
N GLY A 437 3.79 -8.86 -12.07
CA GLY A 437 3.83 -10.29 -11.97
C GLY A 437 5.15 -10.81 -11.37
N LYS A 438 5.97 -11.46 -12.20
CA LYS A 438 7.31 -11.95 -11.80
C LYS A 438 8.44 -10.98 -12.15
N GLY A 439 8.16 -9.93 -12.94
CA GLY A 439 9.13 -8.92 -13.34
C GLY A 439 9.37 -7.92 -12.22
N VAL A 440 10.63 -7.62 -11.93
CA VAL A 440 11.05 -6.67 -10.89
C VAL A 440 12.03 -5.70 -11.52
N GLY A 441 11.61 -4.43 -11.71
CA GLY A 441 12.44 -3.38 -12.25
C GLY A 441 12.73 -3.50 -13.76
N ASP A 442 11.98 -4.33 -14.47
CA ASP A 442 12.09 -4.49 -15.94
C ASP A 442 11.11 -3.60 -16.72
N ILE A 443 10.27 -2.84 -16.01
CA ILE A 443 9.31 -1.90 -16.59
C ILE A 443 9.90 -0.49 -16.56
N GLU A 444 10.38 -0.04 -17.71
CA GLU A 444 10.84 1.34 -17.90
C GLU A 444 9.67 2.30 -18.17
N GLU A 445 9.94 3.60 -18.04
CA GLU A 445 8.94 4.65 -18.28
C GLU A 445 8.31 4.57 -19.68
N GLN A 446 9.06 4.10 -20.68
CA GLN A 446 8.57 3.91 -22.03
C GLN A 446 7.44 2.86 -22.07
N VAL A 447 7.60 1.74 -21.37
CA VAL A 447 6.58 0.68 -21.30
C VAL A 447 5.30 1.20 -20.63
N LEU A 448 5.43 1.97 -19.56
CA LEU A 448 4.27 2.60 -18.90
C LEU A 448 3.57 3.60 -19.82
N ARG A 449 4.33 4.38 -20.57
CA ARG A 449 3.81 5.34 -21.57
C ARG A 449 3.02 4.64 -22.66
N ASP A 450 3.54 3.51 -23.14
CA ASP A 450 2.86 2.70 -24.16
C ASP A 450 1.58 2.05 -23.60
N ARG A 451 1.62 1.50 -22.38
CA ARG A 451 0.44 0.95 -21.72
C ARG A 451 -0.65 2.01 -21.49
N ARG A 452 -0.28 3.21 -21.04
CA ARG A 452 -1.22 4.34 -20.89
C ARG A 452 -1.87 4.72 -22.22
N ARG A 453 -1.08 4.77 -23.30
CA ARG A 453 -1.57 5.08 -24.64
C ARG A 453 -2.51 4.01 -25.16
N LEU A 454 -2.16 2.73 -24.99
CA LEU A 454 -2.99 1.60 -25.36
C LEU A 454 -4.33 1.62 -24.61
N SER A 455 -4.30 1.85 -23.28
CA SER A 455 -5.52 1.87 -22.47
C SER A 455 -6.45 3.05 -22.78
N GLY A 456 -5.89 4.22 -23.14
CA GLY A 456 -6.67 5.44 -23.40
C GLY A 456 -7.17 5.58 -24.85
N HIS A 457 -6.38 5.12 -25.81
CA HIS A 457 -6.64 5.41 -27.24
C HIS A 457 -6.69 4.18 -28.14
N GLY A 458 -6.33 3.00 -27.62
CA GLY A 458 -6.30 1.78 -28.42
C GLY A 458 -5.11 1.68 -29.39
N MET A 459 -5.19 0.72 -30.30
CA MET A 459 -4.12 0.38 -31.25
C MET A 459 -4.65 0.22 -32.67
N VAL A 460 -3.83 0.63 -33.64
CA VAL A 460 -4.03 0.41 -35.08
C VAL A 460 -2.80 -0.26 -35.65
N VAL A 461 -2.95 -1.48 -36.15
CA VAL A 461 -1.90 -2.26 -36.81
C VAL A 461 -2.13 -2.21 -38.32
N ILE A 462 -1.07 -1.94 -39.08
CA ILE A 462 -1.11 -1.84 -40.53
C ILE A 462 -0.17 -2.90 -41.10
N PHE A 463 -0.68 -3.79 -41.94
CA PHE A 463 0.12 -4.82 -42.60
C PHE A 463 0.35 -4.47 -44.05
N ILE A 464 1.61 -4.52 -44.50
CA ILE A 464 2.06 -4.29 -45.86
C ILE A 464 3.06 -5.39 -46.19
N VAL A 465 2.86 -6.06 -47.34
CA VAL A 465 3.80 -7.09 -47.83
C VAL A 465 4.48 -6.54 -49.08
N VAL A 466 5.80 -6.62 -49.09
CA VAL A 466 6.65 -6.15 -50.21
C VAL A 466 7.53 -7.31 -50.71
N ASP A 467 7.77 -7.33 -52.02
CA ASP A 467 8.72 -8.24 -52.64
C ASP A 467 10.15 -7.90 -52.20
N GLU A 468 10.93 -8.91 -51.80
CA GLU A 468 12.26 -8.68 -51.26
C GLU A 468 13.27 -8.18 -52.30
N GLU A 469 13.17 -8.68 -53.54
CA GLU A 469 14.09 -8.32 -54.63
C GLU A 469 13.74 -6.97 -55.29
N SER A 470 12.47 -6.81 -55.65
CA SER A 470 11.99 -5.62 -56.37
C SER A 470 11.54 -4.49 -55.47
N SER A 471 11.29 -4.76 -54.19
CA SER A 471 10.70 -3.83 -53.21
C SER A 471 9.33 -3.29 -53.61
N TYR A 472 8.60 -3.94 -54.55
CA TYR A 472 7.22 -3.58 -54.89
C TYR A 472 6.23 -4.17 -53.89
N ILE A 473 5.10 -3.48 -53.71
CA ILE A 473 4.04 -3.88 -52.82
C ILE A 473 3.27 -5.05 -53.46
N LEU A 474 3.27 -6.20 -52.74
CA LEU A 474 2.54 -7.40 -53.16
C LEU A 474 1.13 -7.47 -52.57
N TYR A 475 0.96 -6.97 -51.31
CA TYR A 475 -0.31 -7.02 -50.59
C TYR A 475 -0.41 -5.89 -49.55
N GLY A 476 -1.64 -5.41 -49.33
CA GLY A 476 -1.95 -4.38 -48.32
C GLY A 476 -2.16 -2.99 -48.92
N PRO A 477 -2.36 -1.95 -48.09
CA PRO A 477 -2.38 -1.99 -46.63
C PRO A 477 -3.64 -2.67 -46.09
N GLU A 478 -3.47 -3.56 -45.13
CA GLU A 478 -4.57 -4.07 -44.31
C GLU A 478 -4.52 -3.43 -42.94
N ILE A 479 -5.66 -2.94 -42.44
CA ILE A 479 -5.71 -2.22 -41.14
C ILE A 479 -6.56 -2.99 -40.17
N ILE A 480 -5.95 -3.31 -38.99
CA ILE A 480 -6.64 -3.91 -37.87
C ILE A 480 -6.63 -2.91 -36.71
N SER A 481 -7.80 -2.61 -36.14
CA SER A 481 -7.91 -1.75 -34.96
C SER A 481 -8.46 -2.52 -33.74
N LYS A 482 -7.92 -2.21 -32.55
CA LYS A 482 -8.40 -2.72 -31.28
C LYS A 482 -8.47 -1.59 -30.25
N GLY A 483 -9.62 -1.47 -29.56
CA GLY A 483 -9.84 -0.45 -28.54
C GLY A 483 -9.85 1.00 -29.07
N PHE A 484 -9.93 1.19 -30.39
CA PHE A 484 -9.89 2.51 -31.04
C PHE A 484 -11.24 2.90 -31.64
N VAL A 485 -11.73 2.17 -32.63
CA VAL A 485 -13.05 2.35 -33.25
C VAL A 485 -13.74 1.02 -33.46
N LEU A 486 -15.08 1.00 -33.37
CA LEU A 486 -15.89 -0.17 -33.74
C LEU A 486 -15.92 -0.31 -35.27
N GLN A 487 -15.75 -1.54 -35.76
CA GLN A 487 -15.77 -1.81 -37.21
C GLN A 487 -17.08 -1.36 -37.89
N GLU A 488 -18.22 -1.48 -37.19
CA GLU A 488 -19.54 -1.09 -37.71
C GLU A 488 -19.71 0.43 -37.92
N ASN A 489 -19.07 1.25 -37.04
CA ASN A 489 -19.21 2.72 -37.06
C ASN A 489 -17.96 3.45 -37.61
N GLY A 490 -16.85 2.73 -37.78
CA GLY A 490 -15.54 3.30 -38.14
C GLY A 490 -15.05 2.87 -39.53
N GLY A 491 -15.85 2.14 -40.31
CA GLY A 491 -15.44 1.62 -41.62
C GLY A 491 -14.91 2.69 -42.56
N HIS A 492 -15.58 3.82 -42.61
CA HIS A 492 -15.13 4.96 -43.44
C HIS A 492 -13.78 5.53 -42.98
N ILE A 493 -13.56 5.68 -41.69
CA ILE A 493 -12.32 6.22 -41.13
C ILE A 493 -11.12 5.32 -41.43
N LEU A 494 -11.31 4.00 -41.34
CA LEU A 494 -10.26 3.04 -41.66
C LEU A 494 -9.99 2.96 -43.18
N GLU A 495 -11.01 3.13 -44.04
CA GLU A 495 -10.84 3.21 -45.49
C GLU A 495 -10.14 4.53 -45.91
N ASP A 496 -10.47 5.66 -45.27
CA ASP A 496 -9.74 6.91 -45.48
C ASP A 496 -8.27 6.79 -45.03
N ALA A 497 -8.02 6.14 -43.90
CA ALA A 497 -6.68 5.82 -43.44
C ALA A 497 -5.92 4.93 -44.45
N LYS A 498 -6.59 3.94 -45.07
CA LYS A 498 -6.03 3.12 -46.13
C LYS A 498 -5.62 3.97 -47.33
N SER A 499 -6.49 4.90 -47.77
CA SER A 499 -6.20 5.79 -48.87
C SER A 499 -4.96 6.65 -48.64
N ILE A 500 -4.81 7.18 -47.43
CA ILE A 500 -3.61 7.94 -47.01
C ILE A 500 -2.35 7.07 -47.06
N ILE A 501 -2.44 5.82 -46.65
CA ILE A 501 -1.30 4.90 -46.69
C ILE A 501 -0.93 4.59 -48.14
N LEU A 502 -1.92 4.35 -49.01
CA LEU A 502 -1.69 4.10 -50.43
C LEU A 502 -1.00 5.30 -51.11
N GLU A 503 -1.42 6.54 -50.83
CA GLU A 503 -0.73 7.76 -51.33
C GLU A 503 0.74 7.82 -50.90
N ILE A 504 1.06 7.41 -49.69
CA ILE A 504 2.46 7.34 -49.17
C ILE A 504 3.23 6.27 -49.96
N LEU A 505 2.63 5.10 -50.11
CA LEU A 505 3.28 3.95 -50.74
C LEU A 505 3.51 4.21 -52.25
N ASP A 506 2.57 4.81 -52.96
CA ASP A 506 2.73 5.18 -54.38
C ASP A 506 3.87 6.17 -54.59
N LYS A 507 4.04 7.13 -53.69
CA LYS A 507 5.10 8.12 -53.76
C LYS A 507 6.50 7.54 -53.50
N TYR A 508 6.59 6.48 -52.74
CA TYR A 508 7.85 5.83 -52.29
C TYR A 508 7.96 4.39 -52.79
N ASN A 509 7.39 4.07 -53.94
CA ASN A 509 7.47 2.76 -54.58
C ASN A 509 8.55 2.79 -55.70
N PRO A 510 9.59 1.88 -55.70
CA PRO A 510 9.78 0.79 -54.73
C PRO A 510 10.15 1.28 -53.32
N VAL A 511 9.78 0.49 -52.32
CA VAL A 511 10.02 0.79 -50.89
C VAL A 511 11.51 0.79 -50.61
N ALA A 512 12.14 1.95 -50.61
CA ALA A 512 13.59 2.08 -50.46
C ALA A 512 14.10 1.84 -49.04
N ASP A 513 13.31 2.22 -48.01
CA ASP A 513 13.66 2.04 -46.58
C ASP A 513 12.42 1.82 -45.72
N ASP A 514 12.36 0.65 -45.07
CA ASP A 514 11.26 0.27 -44.20
C ASP A 514 11.06 1.25 -43.02
N LYS A 515 12.13 1.78 -42.46
CA LYS A 515 12.07 2.70 -41.33
C LYS A 515 11.44 4.01 -41.69
N THR A 516 11.81 4.55 -42.84
CA THR A 516 11.27 5.81 -43.38
C THR A 516 9.77 5.69 -43.69
N ILE A 517 9.34 4.59 -44.32
CA ILE A 517 7.92 4.37 -44.64
C ILE A 517 7.09 4.17 -43.36
N LYS A 518 7.55 3.34 -42.42
CA LYS A 518 6.90 3.18 -41.12
C LYS A 518 6.74 4.50 -40.39
N HIS A 519 7.77 5.34 -40.36
CA HIS A 519 7.72 6.67 -39.75
C HIS A 519 6.74 7.61 -40.44
N LEU A 520 6.72 7.65 -41.77
CA LEU A 520 5.79 8.48 -42.52
C LEU A 520 4.33 8.08 -42.30
N ILE A 521 4.02 6.78 -42.35
CA ILE A 521 2.71 6.25 -42.05
C ILE A 521 2.27 6.65 -40.66
N GLN A 522 3.12 6.41 -39.63
CA GLN A 522 2.83 6.79 -38.25
C GLN A 522 2.54 8.28 -38.13
N LYS A 523 3.38 9.14 -38.74
CA LYS A 523 3.24 10.60 -38.65
C LYS A 523 1.94 11.09 -39.28
N ARG A 524 1.63 10.61 -40.48
CA ARG A 524 0.42 11.05 -41.23
C ARG A 524 -0.86 10.55 -40.60
N LEU A 525 -0.91 9.28 -40.18
CA LEU A 525 -2.09 8.73 -39.54
C LEU A 525 -2.31 9.28 -38.13
N LYS A 526 -1.25 9.65 -37.42
CA LYS A 526 -1.38 10.32 -36.13
C LYS A 526 -2.11 11.65 -36.24
N VAL A 527 -1.75 12.47 -37.26
CA VAL A 527 -2.42 13.74 -37.53
C VAL A 527 -3.86 13.47 -37.96
N PHE A 528 -4.07 12.58 -38.93
CA PHE A 528 -5.38 12.23 -39.44
C PHE A 528 -6.36 11.78 -38.34
N PHE A 529 -5.97 10.84 -37.52
CA PHE A 529 -6.84 10.35 -36.43
C PHE A 529 -7.09 11.40 -35.35
N TYR A 530 -6.11 12.27 -35.11
CA TYR A 530 -6.29 13.35 -34.14
C TYR A 530 -7.26 14.41 -34.67
N ASP A 531 -7.15 14.81 -35.95
CA ASP A 531 -7.99 15.84 -36.57
C ASP A 531 -9.47 15.40 -36.67
N ILE A 532 -9.72 14.10 -36.89
CA ILE A 532 -11.09 13.58 -37.03
C ILE A 532 -11.71 13.15 -35.71
N LEU A 533 -10.93 12.54 -34.81
CA LEU A 533 -11.46 11.88 -33.63
C LEU A 533 -10.93 12.44 -32.30
N GLU A 534 -9.98 13.38 -32.34
CA GLU A 534 -9.23 13.87 -31.19
C GLU A 534 -8.59 12.71 -30.40
N ARG A 535 -8.25 11.60 -31.06
CA ARG A 535 -7.65 10.39 -30.49
C ARG A 535 -6.28 10.12 -31.10
N SER A 536 -5.36 9.59 -30.27
CA SER A 536 -3.99 9.28 -30.68
C SER A 536 -3.67 7.80 -30.43
N PRO A 537 -4.21 6.85 -31.22
CA PRO A 537 -3.96 5.42 -31.02
C PRO A 537 -2.47 5.10 -31.18
N MET A 538 -2.07 3.96 -30.65
CA MET A 538 -0.76 3.39 -30.98
C MET A 538 -0.82 2.87 -32.42
N ILE A 539 0.00 3.43 -33.30
CA ILE A 539 0.04 3.05 -34.72
C ILE A 539 1.28 2.19 -34.94
N LEU A 540 1.05 0.94 -35.39
CA LEU A 540 2.09 -0.06 -35.61
C LEU A 540 2.11 -0.51 -37.10
N PRO A 541 2.89 0.12 -37.97
CA PRO A 541 3.11 -0.37 -39.33
C PRO A 541 4.05 -1.58 -39.31
N VAL A 542 3.60 -2.67 -39.90
CA VAL A 542 4.35 -3.91 -40.10
C VAL A 542 4.59 -4.07 -41.59
N VAL A 543 5.85 -3.96 -42.00
CA VAL A 543 6.27 -4.23 -43.38
C VAL A 543 6.95 -5.58 -43.40
N MET A 544 6.43 -6.52 -44.15
CA MET A 544 6.96 -7.88 -44.30
C MET A 544 7.58 -7.99 -45.70
N LYS A 545 8.80 -8.50 -45.78
CA LYS A 545 9.49 -8.81 -47.05
C LYS A 545 9.34 -10.32 -47.31
N VAL A 546 8.95 -10.66 -48.53
CA VAL A 546 8.75 -12.05 -48.99
C VAL A 546 9.36 -12.24 -50.38
#